data_462b43caeb1ccd85b7cbfb858fcdb207
#
_entry.id   462b43caeb1ccd85b7cbfb858fcdb207
#
_cell.length_a   1.000
_cell.length_b   1.000
_cell.length_c   1.000
_cell.angle_alpha   90.00
_cell.angle_beta   90.00
_cell.angle_gamma   90.00
#
_symmetry.space_group_name_H-M   'P 1'
#
loop_
_entity.id
_entity.type
_entity.pdbx_description
1 polymer ?
#
loop_
_entity_poly.entity_id
_entity_poly.type
_entity_poly.pdbx_seq_one_letter_code
_entity_poly.pdbx_strand_id
1 'polypeptide(L)'
;TNWQEIGGKNQNIRPFQREEGSGSQTAFLATIGKDLELLPPETHQVVDGMGGLIDKVADYQNHGNAIGYSFRYYVENMEENDNIKILNLNGIEATKENIRSKAYPITDNFYAITVKGKESESVKQFIQWILSNEGQKIVEEVGYVPIGNSKF
;
A
#
# COMPACT_ATOMS: atom_id res chain seq x y z
N THR A 1 17.34 -7.86 -15.75
CA THR A 1 16.76 -8.45 -14.53
C THR A 1 15.64 -9.39 -14.90
N ASN A 2 15.77 -10.65 -14.53
CA ASN A 2 14.93 -11.75 -14.98
C ASN A 2 14.43 -12.54 -13.76
N TRP A 3 13.18 -13.01 -13.80
CA TRP A 3 12.61 -13.82 -12.72
C TRP A 3 13.42 -15.10 -12.44
N GLN A 4 14.13 -15.62 -13.42
CA GLN A 4 15.01 -16.81 -13.27
C GLN A 4 16.14 -16.57 -12.27
N GLU A 5 16.65 -15.35 -12.14
CA GLU A 5 17.72 -14.97 -11.20
C GLU A 5 17.31 -15.17 -9.73
N ILE A 6 16.01 -15.18 -9.48
CA ILE A 6 15.43 -15.39 -8.13
C ILE A 6 14.57 -16.67 -8.06
N GLY A 7 14.79 -17.63 -8.96
CA GLY A 7 14.13 -18.93 -8.95
C GLY A 7 12.79 -19.00 -9.68
N GLY A 8 12.41 -17.96 -10.41
CA GLY A 8 11.21 -17.94 -11.24
C GLY A 8 11.44 -18.49 -12.67
N LYS A 9 10.48 -18.23 -13.55
CA LYS A 9 10.57 -18.58 -14.97
C LYS A 9 11.58 -17.68 -15.69
N ASN A 10 12.14 -18.16 -16.81
CA ASN A 10 13.00 -17.36 -17.66
C ASN A 10 12.18 -16.30 -18.42
N GLN A 11 11.88 -15.20 -17.76
CA GLN A 11 11.10 -14.09 -18.26
C GLN A 11 11.60 -12.78 -17.64
N ASN A 12 11.68 -11.71 -18.44
CA ASN A 12 12.09 -10.42 -17.94
C ASN A 12 11.04 -9.84 -16.97
N ILE A 13 11.52 -9.26 -15.88
CA ILE A 13 10.67 -8.54 -14.94
C ILE A 13 10.21 -7.24 -15.61
N ARG A 14 8.92 -6.93 -15.47
CA ARG A 14 8.32 -5.65 -15.88
C ARG A 14 7.90 -4.87 -14.65
N PRO A 15 8.78 -4.05 -14.07
CA PRO A 15 8.47 -3.26 -12.89
C PRO A 15 7.70 -2.00 -13.29
N PHE A 16 6.63 -1.71 -12.55
CA PHE A 16 5.88 -0.47 -12.66
C PHE A 16 5.98 0.31 -11.37
N GLN A 17 6.18 1.62 -11.48
CA GLN A 17 6.24 2.54 -10.34
C GLN A 17 5.34 3.74 -10.55
N ARG A 18 5.11 4.45 -9.46
CA ARG A 18 4.42 5.73 -9.48
C ARG A 18 5.39 6.86 -9.76
N GLU A 19 4.84 7.99 -10.19
CA GLU A 19 5.58 9.23 -10.36
C GLU A 19 6.21 9.71 -9.05
N GLU A 20 7.26 10.49 -9.17
CA GLU A 20 7.93 11.12 -8.05
C GLU A 20 6.93 12.00 -7.26
N GLY A 21 6.97 11.94 -5.93
CA GLY A 21 6.08 12.68 -5.05
C GLY A 21 4.75 11.99 -4.74
N SER A 22 4.42 10.86 -5.37
CA SER A 22 3.27 10.06 -4.94
C SER A 22 3.50 9.42 -3.56
N GLY A 23 2.44 9.26 -2.77
CA GLY A 23 2.54 8.68 -1.43
C GLY A 23 3.11 7.25 -1.43
N SER A 24 2.68 6.39 -2.37
CA SER A 24 3.19 5.02 -2.46
C SER A 24 4.64 4.95 -2.94
N GLN A 25 5.06 5.85 -3.84
CA GLN A 25 6.47 5.97 -4.23
C GLN A 25 7.34 6.42 -3.06
N THR A 26 6.89 7.43 -2.31
CA THR A 26 7.58 7.91 -1.13
C THR A 26 7.71 6.82 -0.06
N ALA A 27 6.64 6.08 0.20
CA ALA A 27 6.66 4.95 1.15
C ALA A 27 7.59 3.82 0.67
N PHE A 28 7.58 3.48 -0.62
CA PHE A 28 8.48 2.47 -1.18
C PHE A 28 9.95 2.88 -1.00
N LEU A 29 10.31 4.12 -1.35
CA LEU A 29 11.69 4.63 -1.20
C LEU A 29 12.12 4.69 0.26
N ALA A 30 11.22 5.04 1.18
CA ALA A 30 11.53 5.11 2.61
C ALA A 30 11.67 3.74 3.28
N THR A 31 11.16 2.69 2.69
CA THR A 31 11.14 1.32 3.25
C THR A 31 12.05 0.38 2.47
N ILE A 32 11.57 -0.17 1.36
CA ILE A 32 12.31 -1.18 0.57
C ILE A 32 13.49 -0.56 -0.16
N GLY A 33 13.31 0.65 -0.70
CA GLY A 33 14.32 1.34 -1.51
C GLY A 33 15.38 2.11 -0.74
N LYS A 34 15.26 2.22 0.58
CA LYS A 34 16.05 3.14 1.42
C LYS A 34 17.57 2.99 1.28
N ASP A 35 18.05 1.75 1.19
CA ASP A 35 19.47 1.44 1.16
C ASP A 35 19.90 0.83 -0.20
N LEU A 36 19.06 0.99 -1.24
CA LEU A 36 19.29 0.44 -2.56
C LEU A 36 19.56 1.55 -3.58
N GLU A 37 20.55 1.33 -4.43
CA GLU A 37 20.71 2.10 -5.65
C GLU A 37 19.70 1.59 -6.68
N LEU A 38 18.62 2.33 -6.86
CA LEU A 38 17.55 1.95 -7.79
C LEU A 38 17.95 2.30 -9.22
N LEU A 39 17.69 1.39 -10.14
CA LEU A 39 17.83 1.69 -11.57
C LEU A 39 16.79 2.75 -11.97
N PRO A 40 17.16 3.70 -12.84
CA PRO A 40 16.21 4.65 -13.38
C PRO A 40 15.09 3.91 -14.14
N PRO A 41 13.82 4.24 -13.91
CA PRO A 41 12.72 3.59 -14.61
C PRO A 41 12.68 4.02 -16.08
N GLU A 42 12.25 3.13 -16.95
CA GLU A 42 11.87 3.53 -18.30
C GLU A 42 10.58 4.35 -18.26
N THR A 43 10.44 5.33 -19.14
CA THR A 43 9.31 6.28 -19.14
C THR A 43 7.94 5.58 -19.12
N HIS A 44 7.78 4.48 -19.86
CA HIS A 44 6.52 3.73 -19.92
C HIS A 44 6.23 2.90 -18.67
N GLN A 45 7.18 2.78 -17.74
CA GLN A 45 7.04 2.08 -16.46
C GLN A 45 6.63 3.03 -15.32
N VAL A 46 6.65 4.34 -15.56
CA VAL A 46 6.14 5.33 -14.61
C VAL A 46 4.66 5.57 -14.90
N VAL A 47 3.81 5.30 -13.92
CA VAL A 47 2.35 5.32 -14.10
C VAL A 47 1.71 6.38 -13.21
N ASP A 48 0.84 7.17 -13.82
CA ASP A 48 0.00 8.12 -13.11
C ASP A 48 -1.19 7.41 -12.46
N GLY A 49 -1.54 7.85 -11.27
CA GLY A 49 -2.64 7.30 -10.49
C GLY A 49 -2.40 5.88 -9.91
N MET A 50 -3.02 5.56 -8.78
CA MET A 50 -2.90 4.22 -8.15
C MET A 50 -3.65 3.16 -8.96
N GLY A 51 -4.82 3.48 -9.50
CA GLY A 51 -5.59 2.59 -10.38
C GLY A 51 -4.81 2.26 -11.64
N GLY A 52 -4.22 3.27 -12.29
CA GLY A 52 -3.39 3.06 -13.47
C GLY A 52 -2.23 2.09 -13.25
N LEU A 53 -1.62 2.08 -12.05
CA LEU A 53 -0.57 1.12 -11.73
C LEU A 53 -1.14 -0.30 -11.60
N ILE A 54 -2.30 -0.47 -10.96
CA ILE A 54 -2.97 -1.78 -10.83
C ILE A 54 -3.32 -2.31 -12.20
N ASP A 55 -3.92 -1.50 -13.07
CA ASP A 55 -4.29 -1.87 -14.44
C ASP A 55 -3.07 -2.30 -15.27
N LYS A 56 -1.95 -1.59 -15.12
CA LYS A 56 -0.71 -1.96 -15.83
C LYS A 56 -0.15 -3.29 -15.36
N VAL A 57 -0.19 -3.58 -14.07
CA VAL A 57 0.24 -4.88 -13.54
C VAL A 57 -0.71 -5.99 -13.96
N ALA A 58 -2.02 -5.72 -13.99
CA ALA A 58 -3.06 -6.66 -14.37
C ALA A 58 -3.15 -6.92 -15.89
N ASP A 59 -2.55 -6.06 -16.72
CA ASP A 59 -2.64 -6.13 -18.18
C ASP A 59 -2.14 -7.48 -18.69
N TYR A 60 -2.99 -8.19 -19.43
CA TYR A 60 -2.69 -9.49 -20.03
C TYR A 60 -1.43 -9.48 -20.92
N GLN A 61 -1.10 -8.34 -21.53
CA GLN A 61 0.09 -8.16 -22.36
C GLN A 61 1.39 -8.30 -21.56
N ASN A 62 1.31 -8.17 -20.23
CA ASN A 62 2.45 -8.36 -19.34
C ASN A 62 2.73 -9.84 -19.04
N HIS A 63 1.84 -10.76 -19.43
CA HIS A 63 2.03 -12.22 -19.31
C HIS A 63 2.43 -12.70 -17.90
N GLY A 64 1.97 -12.02 -16.85
CA GLY A 64 2.32 -12.34 -15.47
C GLY A 64 3.74 -11.97 -15.05
N ASN A 65 4.44 -11.16 -15.84
CA ASN A 65 5.81 -10.70 -15.55
C ASN A 65 5.87 -9.35 -14.85
N ALA A 66 4.72 -8.66 -14.76
CA ALA A 66 4.62 -7.36 -14.14
C ALA A 66 4.67 -7.45 -12.61
N ILE A 67 5.27 -6.44 -12.01
CA ILE A 67 5.27 -6.20 -10.58
C ILE A 67 5.11 -4.70 -10.34
N GLY A 68 4.38 -4.35 -9.29
CA GLY A 68 4.19 -2.98 -8.84
C GLY A 68 3.98 -2.93 -7.34
N TYR A 69 3.74 -1.75 -6.80
CA TYR A 69 3.44 -1.55 -5.38
C TYR A 69 2.34 -0.50 -5.21
N SER A 70 1.49 -0.72 -4.23
CA SER A 70 0.41 0.19 -3.85
C SER A 70 0.06 -0.01 -2.38
N PHE A 71 -0.83 0.81 -1.86
CA PHE A 71 -1.40 0.57 -0.53
C PHE A 71 -2.41 -0.58 -0.60
N ARG A 72 -2.31 -1.54 0.35
CA ARG A 72 -3.19 -2.69 0.43
C ARG A 72 -4.67 -2.31 0.37
N TYR A 73 -5.07 -1.32 1.17
CA TYR A 73 -6.46 -0.85 1.20
C TYR A 73 -6.98 -0.48 -0.19
N TYR A 74 -6.16 0.22 -0.99
CA TYR A 74 -6.54 0.64 -2.33
C TYR A 74 -6.75 -0.55 -3.25
N VAL A 75 -5.85 -1.53 -3.20
CA VAL A 75 -5.91 -2.75 -4.02
C VAL A 75 -7.12 -3.60 -3.69
N GLU A 76 -7.49 -3.72 -2.41
CA GLU A 76 -8.56 -4.63 -1.97
C GLU A 76 -9.95 -4.01 -1.93
N ASN A 77 -10.07 -2.67 -1.85
CA ASN A 77 -11.35 -2.02 -1.59
C ASN A 77 -11.72 -0.93 -2.61
N MET A 78 -10.79 -0.48 -3.43
CA MET A 78 -11.03 0.61 -4.39
C MET A 78 -10.83 0.20 -5.85
N GLU A 79 -9.85 -0.66 -6.12
CA GLU A 79 -9.50 -1.14 -7.46
C GLU A 79 -9.34 -2.66 -7.44
N GLU A 80 -10.42 -3.37 -7.10
CA GLU A 80 -10.42 -4.83 -7.13
C GLU A 80 -10.14 -5.34 -8.54
N ASN A 81 -9.13 -6.20 -8.66
CA ASN A 81 -8.75 -6.79 -9.94
C ASN A 81 -8.27 -8.22 -9.73
N ASP A 82 -9.04 -9.18 -10.23
CA ASP A 82 -8.78 -10.63 -10.10
C ASP A 82 -7.51 -11.10 -10.81
N ASN A 83 -6.92 -10.27 -11.69
CA ASN A 83 -5.71 -10.62 -12.43
C ASN A 83 -4.41 -10.26 -11.68
N ILE A 84 -4.51 -9.75 -10.47
CA ILE A 84 -3.35 -9.43 -9.62
C ILE A 84 -3.33 -10.30 -8.37
N LYS A 85 -2.16 -10.39 -7.78
CA LYS A 85 -1.94 -11.05 -6.49
C LYS A 85 -1.08 -10.16 -5.60
N ILE A 86 -1.54 -9.90 -4.38
CA ILE A 86 -0.71 -9.28 -3.35
C ILE A 86 0.34 -10.30 -2.91
N LEU A 87 1.61 -9.89 -2.93
CA LEU A 87 2.71 -10.76 -2.57
C LEU A 87 2.96 -10.72 -1.06
N ASN A 88 3.33 -11.88 -0.52
CA ASN A 88 3.81 -11.97 0.85
C ASN A 88 5.19 -11.32 0.97
N LEU A 89 5.45 -10.65 2.07
CA LEU A 89 6.78 -10.13 2.42
C LEU A 89 7.40 -11.01 3.50
N ASN A 90 8.58 -11.55 3.23
CA ASN A 90 9.24 -12.52 4.11
C ASN A 90 8.36 -13.72 4.50
N GLY A 91 7.50 -14.17 3.57
CA GLY A 91 6.55 -15.24 3.80
C GLY A 91 5.29 -14.84 4.58
N ILE A 92 5.16 -13.57 4.99
CA ILE A 92 4.02 -13.06 5.77
C ILE A 92 3.04 -12.36 4.84
N GLU A 93 1.78 -12.78 4.92
CA GLU A 93 0.68 -12.22 4.16
C GLU A 93 0.22 -10.87 4.74
N ALA A 94 -0.22 -9.94 3.88
CA ALA A 94 -0.72 -8.62 4.27
C ALA A 94 -2.17 -8.66 4.82
N THR A 95 -2.47 -9.56 5.74
CA THR A 95 -3.79 -9.63 6.38
C THR A 95 -3.97 -8.51 7.41
N LYS A 96 -5.25 -8.15 7.71
CA LYS A 96 -5.54 -7.19 8.78
C LYS A 96 -4.94 -7.61 10.12
N GLU A 97 -4.92 -8.91 10.41
CA GLU A 97 -4.34 -9.46 11.64
C GLU A 97 -2.81 -9.31 11.69
N ASN A 98 -2.12 -9.64 10.60
CA ASN A 98 -0.66 -9.50 10.51
C ASN A 98 -0.22 -8.03 10.54
N ILE A 99 -1.03 -7.12 9.99
CA ILE A 99 -0.80 -5.68 10.07
C ILE A 99 -1.02 -5.18 11.51
N ARG A 100 -2.13 -5.58 12.14
CA ARG A 100 -2.47 -5.20 13.53
C ARG A 100 -1.42 -5.68 14.53
N SER A 101 -0.96 -6.90 14.39
CA SER A 101 0.09 -7.50 15.25
C SER A 101 1.50 -7.00 14.93
N LYS A 102 1.66 -6.21 13.86
CA LYS A 102 2.96 -5.77 13.33
C LYS A 102 3.87 -6.93 12.87
N ALA A 103 3.29 -8.09 12.61
CA ALA A 103 4.00 -9.21 11.98
C ALA A 103 4.33 -8.87 10.51
N TYR A 104 3.43 -8.22 9.79
CA TYR A 104 3.71 -7.72 8.45
C TYR A 104 4.73 -6.57 8.51
N PRO A 105 5.86 -6.65 7.79
CA PRO A 105 7.02 -5.80 8.06
C PRO A 105 6.86 -4.35 7.61
N ILE A 106 5.92 -4.07 6.69
CA ILE A 106 5.69 -2.72 6.17
C ILE A 106 4.28 -2.29 6.52
N THR A 107 4.17 -1.39 7.50
CA THR A 107 2.89 -0.79 7.90
C THR A 107 3.09 0.72 8.08
N ASP A 108 2.07 1.49 7.72
CA ASP A 108 2.05 2.93 7.96
C ASP A 108 0.71 3.35 8.56
N ASN A 109 0.69 4.52 9.20
CA ASN A 109 -0.47 5.05 9.86
C ASN A 109 -1.11 6.16 9.04
N PHE A 110 -2.43 6.30 9.17
CA PHE A 110 -3.13 7.52 8.77
C PHE A 110 -3.07 8.55 9.89
N TYR A 111 -2.88 9.81 9.51
CA TYR A 111 -2.75 10.91 10.45
C TYR A 111 -3.82 11.97 10.18
N ALA A 112 -4.54 12.38 11.22
CA ALA A 112 -5.28 13.63 11.19
C ALA A 112 -4.32 14.77 11.54
N ILE A 113 -4.22 15.77 10.67
CA ILE A 113 -3.33 16.92 10.85
C ILE A 113 -4.16 18.16 11.14
N THR A 114 -3.85 18.84 12.23
CA THR A 114 -4.47 20.10 12.61
C THR A 114 -3.42 21.18 12.88
N VAL A 115 -3.84 22.44 12.88
CA VAL A 115 -2.95 23.54 13.25
C VAL A 115 -3.08 23.79 14.75
N LYS A 116 -2.00 23.60 15.49
CA LYS A 116 -1.95 23.75 16.95
C LYS A 116 -2.55 25.08 17.39
N GLY A 117 -3.55 25.02 18.27
CA GLY A 117 -4.22 26.18 18.83
C GLY A 117 -5.25 26.85 17.91
N LYS A 118 -5.54 26.24 16.73
CA LYS A 118 -6.58 26.73 15.80
C LYS A 118 -7.70 25.71 15.58
N GLU A 119 -7.66 24.58 16.27
CA GLU A 119 -8.69 23.57 16.20
C GLU A 119 -10.01 24.09 16.79
N SER A 120 -11.08 24.03 16.02
CA SER A 120 -12.42 24.26 16.54
C SER A 120 -12.82 23.12 17.50
N GLU A 121 -13.78 23.36 18.38
CA GLU A 121 -14.29 22.33 19.28
C GLU A 121 -14.87 21.14 18.51
N SER A 122 -15.55 21.40 17.39
CA SER A 122 -16.08 20.35 16.51
C SER A 122 -14.99 19.44 15.93
N VAL A 123 -13.84 20.01 15.53
CA VAL A 123 -12.69 19.23 15.02
C VAL A 123 -12.12 18.34 16.11
N LYS A 124 -11.98 18.87 17.34
CA LYS A 124 -11.51 18.06 18.49
C LYS A 124 -12.45 16.91 18.80
N GLN A 125 -13.75 17.19 18.87
CA GLN A 125 -14.77 16.16 19.12
C GLN A 125 -14.78 15.09 18.02
N PHE A 126 -14.65 15.47 16.77
CA PHE A 126 -14.57 14.54 15.65
C PHE A 126 -13.35 13.62 15.74
N ILE A 127 -12.16 14.16 16.04
CA ILE A 127 -10.95 13.36 16.24
C ILE A 127 -11.11 12.41 17.43
N GLN A 128 -11.66 12.88 18.55
CA GLN A 128 -11.93 12.04 19.71
C GLN A 128 -12.90 10.91 19.39
N TRP A 129 -13.95 11.20 18.63
CA TRP A 129 -14.92 10.20 18.21
C TRP A 129 -14.27 9.15 17.27
N ILE A 130 -13.49 9.56 16.27
CA ILE A 130 -12.79 8.60 15.41
C ILE A 130 -11.88 7.67 16.23
N LEU A 131 -11.23 8.19 17.27
CA LEU A 131 -10.33 7.42 18.14
C LEU A 131 -11.09 6.57 19.17
N SER A 132 -12.41 6.75 19.32
CA SER A 132 -13.23 5.94 20.20
C SER A 132 -13.48 4.54 19.64
N ASN A 133 -13.98 3.61 20.47
CA ASN A 133 -14.34 2.27 20.01
C ASN A 133 -15.36 2.30 18.86
N GLU A 134 -16.33 3.20 18.90
CA GLU A 134 -17.34 3.35 17.85
C GLU A 134 -16.71 3.81 16.53
N GLY A 135 -15.88 4.83 16.56
CA GLY A 135 -15.14 5.30 15.38
C GLY A 135 -14.18 4.24 14.82
N GLN A 136 -13.48 3.52 15.69
CA GLN A 136 -12.57 2.45 15.27
C GLN A 136 -13.29 1.24 14.68
N LYS A 137 -14.53 0.96 15.10
CA LYS A 137 -15.38 -0.04 14.46
C LYS A 137 -15.70 0.34 13.02
N ILE A 138 -16.03 1.60 12.75
CA ILE A 138 -16.26 2.09 11.39
C ILE A 138 -14.96 2.01 10.57
N VAL A 139 -13.80 2.35 11.14
CA VAL A 139 -12.50 2.19 10.48
C VAL A 139 -12.29 0.75 10.03
N GLU A 140 -12.66 -0.24 10.84
CA GLU A 140 -12.57 -1.67 10.49
C GLU A 140 -13.59 -2.08 9.42
N GLU A 141 -14.83 -1.62 9.54
CA GLU A 141 -15.92 -1.91 8.58
C GLU A 141 -15.61 -1.39 7.17
N VAL A 142 -14.99 -0.22 7.06
CA VAL A 142 -14.57 0.34 5.76
C VAL A 142 -13.28 -0.28 5.21
N GLY A 143 -12.64 -1.21 5.91
CA GLY A 143 -11.52 -2.00 5.38
C GLY A 143 -10.13 -1.64 5.91
N TYR A 144 -9.98 -0.58 6.71
CA TYR A 144 -8.72 -0.24 7.37
C TYR A 144 -8.45 -1.12 8.60
N VAL A 145 -7.26 -0.99 9.16
CA VAL A 145 -6.88 -1.68 10.39
C VAL A 145 -6.99 -0.69 11.56
N PRO A 146 -7.86 -0.95 12.56
CA PRO A 146 -8.01 -0.09 13.72
C PRO A 146 -6.72 0.06 14.53
N ILE A 147 -6.55 1.21 15.18
CA ILE A 147 -5.47 1.42 16.14
C ILE A 147 -5.84 0.80 17.49
N GLY A 148 -4.91 0.05 18.11
CA GLY A 148 -5.08 -0.59 19.40
C GLY A 148 -5.72 -1.99 19.35
N ASN A 149 -5.85 -2.61 20.53
CA ASN A 149 -6.46 -3.93 20.73
C ASN A 149 -7.99 -3.84 20.88
N SER A 150 -8.67 -3.17 19.98
CA SER A 150 -10.13 -3.17 19.98
C SER A 150 -10.61 -4.59 19.67
N LYS A 151 -10.91 -5.35 20.70
CA LYS A 151 -11.76 -6.53 20.57
C LYS A 151 -13.20 -6.00 20.48
N PHE A 152 -13.72 -5.96 19.28
CA PHE A 152 -15.15 -5.73 19.06
C PHE A 152 -15.92 -7.03 19.20
#